data_3c6cb48b353aebb73ec7e138c58c3d0b
#
_entry.id   3c6cb48b353aebb73ec7e138c58c3d0b
#
_cell.length_a   1.000
_cell.length_b   1.000
_cell.length_c   1.000
_cell.angle_alpha   90.00
_cell.angle_beta   90.00
_cell.angle_gamma   90.00
#
_symmetry.space_group_name_H-M   'P 1'
#
loop_
_entity.id
_entity.type
_entity.pdbx_description
1 polymer ?
#
loop_
_entity_poly.entity_id
_entity_poly.type
_entity_poly.pdbx_seq_one_letter_code
_entity_poly.pdbx_strand_id
1 'polypeptide(L)'
;MKQLNDKQIAIIDNGINGRIVGTDKVQSKIFIDDYNNCKEDYIEIPITEFQHGTLCALIVKKYNPHCMLNSLRILDKDGNGRIEKIEPAFEWCYQNNITIVNLSFGTTNFNEYEKLRNLVNKYVNNGLIIVAATANSGFVTYPASLTNVIGIATTDSRLNYFKDYMQMGIDSFVPSEHIVKICDIETITSLSNSYAAPYMCALIANKLNNDKTLDIVKLKRYAKEQSHIEMTVERYEPDWIYRAYISGRGTMSRAEYYFETVTGVYDEIQGKIDTVIA
;
A
#
# COMPACT_ATOMS: atom_id res chain seq x y z
N MET A 1 23.47 8.79 5.25
CA MET A 1 22.08 8.65 4.73
C MET A 1 22.18 8.22 3.28
N LYS A 2 21.58 7.09 2.91
CA LYS A 2 21.48 6.68 1.50
C LYS A 2 20.69 7.72 0.73
N GLN A 3 21.17 8.11 -0.44
CA GLN A 3 20.45 9.03 -1.33
C GLN A 3 19.30 8.22 -1.95
N LEU A 4 18.07 8.47 -1.48
CA LEU A 4 16.87 7.81 -1.98
C LEU A 4 16.58 8.29 -3.41
N ASN A 5 16.22 7.36 -4.29
CA ASN A 5 15.89 7.66 -5.67
C ASN A 5 14.36 7.71 -5.83
N ASP A 6 13.77 8.87 -5.56
CA ASP A 6 12.33 9.12 -5.54
C ASP A 6 11.65 8.93 -6.91
N LYS A 7 12.44 8.65 -7.94
CA LYS A 7 11.94 8.42 -9.30
C LYS A 7 11.67 6.96 -9.61
N GLN A 8 11.77 6.07 -8.63
CA GLN A 8 11.59 4.64 -8.81
C GLN A 8 10.47 4.09 -7.94
N ILE A 9 9.63 3.26 -8.54
CA ILE A 9 8.57 2.52 -7.85
C ILE A 9 8.76 1.02 -8.12
N ALA A 10 8.70 0.20 -7.08
CA ALA A 10 8.59 -1.24 -7.23
C ALA A 10 7.13 -1.66 -7.29
N ILE A 11 6.78 -2.43 -8.31
CA ILE A 11 5.52 -3.17 -8.39
C ILE A 11 5.82 -4.60 -7.98
N ILE A 12 5.39 -4.97 -6.79
CA ILE A 12 5.48 -6.35 -6.29
C ILE A 12 4.15 -7.03 -6.61
N ASP A 13 4.18 -7.94 -7.57
CA ASP A 13 2.96 -8.54 -8.15
C ASP A 13 3.29 -9.83 -8.91
N ASN A 14 2.56 -10.16 -9.97
CA ASN A 14 2.80 -11.28 -10.89
C ASN A 14 3.72 -10.95 -12.09
N GLY A 15 4.36 -9.77 -12.05
CA GLY A 15 5.34 -9.34 -13.06
C GLY A 15 4.84 -8.21 -13.97
N ILE A 16 5.77 -7.58 -14.67
CA ILE A 16 5.52 -6.50 -15.64
C ILE A 16 5.96 -6.94 -17.03
N ASN A 17 5.05 -6.85 -18.00
CA ASN A 17 5.40 -6.99 -19.41
C ASN A 17 6.05 -5.70 -19.92
N GLY A 18 7.38 -5.70 -20.01
CA GLY A 18 8.15 -4.54 -20.45
C GLY A 18 7.86 -4.13 -21.92
N ARG A 19 7.39 -5.06 -22.78
CA ARG A 19 7.03 -4.73 -24.17
C ARG A 19 5.76 -3.86 -24.22
N ILE A 20 4.85 -4.01 -23.26
CA ILE A 20 3.61 -3.22 -23.16
C ILE A 20 3.89 -1.86 -22.51
N VAL A 21 4.64 -1.84 -21.42
CA VAL A 21 4.89 -0.61 -20.63
C VAL A 21 5.97 0.27 -21.26
N GLY A 22 6.86 -0.32 -22.06
CA GLY A 22 8.10 0.26 -22.56
C GLY A 22 9.30 -0.37 -21.86
N THR A 23 10.18 -1.00 -22.63
CA THR A 23 11.36 -1.71 -22.08
C THR A 23 12.32 -0.76 -21.39
N ASP A 24 12.40 0.49 -21.86
CA ASP A 24 13.19 1.57 -21.26
C ASP A 24 12.59 2.15 -19.97
N LYS A 25 11.36 1.76 -19.60
CA LYS A 25 10.65 2.22 -18.41
C LYS A 25 10.69 1.22 -17.25
N VAL A 26 11.10 -0.01 -17.51
CA VAL A 26 11.27 -1.07 -16.51
C VAL A 26 12.76 -1.30 -16.29
N GLN A 27 13.28 -0.80 -15.17
CA GLN A 27 14.71 -0.83 -14.87
C GLN A 27 15.19 -2.23 -14.46
N SER A 28 14.40 -2.94 -13.67
CA SER A 28 14.72 -4.27 -13.19
C SER A 28 13.50 -5.19 -13.24
N LYS A 29 13.77 -6.45 -13.58
CA LYS A 29 12.78 -7.52 -13.53
C LYS A 29 13.34 -8.64 -12.67
N ILE A 30 12.75 -8.84 -11.52
CA ILE A 30 13.20 -9.80 -10.51
C ILE A 30 12.06 -10.76 -10.20
N PHE A 31 12.37 -12.03 -10.00
CA PHE A 31 11.43 -12.96 -9.39
C PHE A 31 12.02 -13.55 -8.11
N ILE A 32 11.14 -13.89 -7.18
CA ILE A 32 11.51 -14.57 -5.94
C ILE A 32 11.20 -16.07 -6.11
N ASP A 33 12.25 -16.90 -6.12
CA ASP A 33 12.10 -18.35 -6.27
C ASP A 33 11.49 -19.02 -5.02
N ASP A 34 11.30 -20.32 -5.08
CA ASP A 34 10.69 -21.06 -3.97
C ASP A 34 11.60 -21.24 -2.76
N TYR A 35 12.86 -20.91 -2.90
CA TYR A 35 13.86 -20.85 -1.83
C TYR A 35 14.04 -19.43 -1.27
N ASN A 36 13.16 -18.49 -1.69
CA ASN A 36 13.19 -17.07 -1.31
C ASN A 36 14.43 -16.30 -1.82
N ASN A 37 15.07 -16.75 -2.89
CA ASN A 37 16.16 -16.01 -3.52
C ASN A 37 15.63 -15.07 -4.60
N CYS A 38 16.17 -13.86 -4.64
CA CYS A 38 15.95 -12.90 -5.72
C CYS A 38 16.81 -13.30 -6.94
N LYS A 39 16.17 -13.45 -8.08
CA LYS A 39 16.81 -13.76 -9.35
C LYS A 39 16.28 -12.85 -10.45
N GLU A 40 17.09 -12.59 -11.46
CA GLU A 40 16.63 -11.88 -12.65
C GLU A 40 15.51 -12.65 -13.35
N ASP A 41 14.46 -11.93 -13.73
CA ASP A 41 13.28 -12.51 -14.38
C ASP A 41 13.39 -12.36 -15.90
N TYR A 42 13.78 -13.43 -16.55
CA TYR A 42 13.90 -13.51 -18.00
C TYR A 42 12.64 -14.02 -18.71
N ILE A 43 11.57 -14.27 -17.95
CA ILE A 43 10.33 -14.77 -18.57
C ILE A 43 9.76 -13.70 -19.48
N GLU A 44 9.66 -14.06 -20.77
CA GLU A 44 8.94 -13.28 -21.74
C GLU A 44 7.44 -13.58 -21.66
N ILE A 45 6.69 -12.56 -21.28
CA ILE A 45 5.24 -12.65 -21.21
C ILE A 45 4.69 -12.31 -22.60
N PRO A 46 3.86 -13.15 -23.21
CA PRO A 46 3.19 -12.82 -24.47
C PRO A 46 2.41 -11.50 -24.34
N ILE A 47 2.42 -10.70 -25.41
CA ILE A 47 1.66 -9.43 -25.44
C ILE A 47 0.15 -9.66 -25.28
N THR A 48 -0.33 -10.84 -25.62
CA THR A 48 -1.72 -11.27 -25.48
C THR A 48 -2.11 -11.62 -24.05
N GLU A 49 -1.14 -11.78 -23.15
CA GLU A 49 -1.39 -12.08 -21.73
C GLU A 49 -1.30 -10.80 -20.89
N PHE A 50 -2.45 -10.37 -20.37
CA PHE A 50 -2.52 -9.21 -19.52
C PHE A 50 -2.27 -9.60 -18.07
N GLN A 51 -1.05 -9.29 -17.60
CA GLN A 51 -0.72 -9.48 -16.20
C GLN A 51 -1.22 -8.31 -15.36
N HIS A 52 -1.68 -8.62 -14.17
CA HIS A 52 -2.16 -7.63 -13.20
C HIS A 52 -1.09 -6.58 -12.88
N GLY A 53 0.15 -7.00 -12.61
CA GLY A 53 1.26 -6.08 -12.38
C GLY A 53 1.59 -5.17 -13.57
N THR A 54 1.31 -5.62 -14.82
CA THR A 54 1.44 -4.77 -16.00
C THR A 54 0.40 -3.65 -16.01
N LEU A 55 -0.85 -3.94 -15.65
CA LEU A 55 -1.89 -2.91 -15.53
C LEU A 55 -1.55 -1.91 -14.42
N CYS A 56 -1.07 -2.38 -13.27
CA CYS A 56 -0.57 -1.51 -12.20
C CYS A 56 0.56 -0.59 -12.69
N ALA A 57 1.50 -1.13 -13.47
CA ALA A 57 2.59 -0.37 -14.07
C ALA A 57 2.09 0.72 -15.05
N LEU A 58 1.13 0.38 -15.90
CA LEU A 58 0.51 1.35 -16.84
C LEU A 58 -0.21 2.47 -16.11
N ILE A 59 -0.90 2.17 -15.00
CA ILE A 59 -1.53 3.19 -14.15
C ILE A 59 -0.47 4.13 -13.58
N VAL A 60 0.61 3.60 -13.00
CA VAL A 60 1.72 4.45 -12.51
C VAL A 60 2.25 5.34 -13.63
N LYS A 61 2.51 4.79 -14.81
CA LYS A 61 3.05 5.55 -15.95
C LYS A 61 2.10 6.61 -16.49
N LYS A 62 0.79 6.38 -16.43
CA LYS A 62 -0.23 7.38 -16.78
C LYS A 62 -0.13 8.63 -15.93
N TYR A 63 0.05 8.49 -14.62
CA TYR A 63 0.03 9.60 -13.66
C TYR A 63 1.43 10.11 -13.25
N ASN A 64 2.46 9.31 -13.53
CA ASN A 64 3.86 9.70 -13.41
C ASN A 64 4.69 9.13 -14.59
N PRO A 65 4.67 9.79 -15.77
CA PRO A 65 5.35 9.31 -16.97
C PRO A 65 6.86 9.17 -16.82
N HIS A 66 7.47 9.94 -15.93
CA HIS A 66 8.93 9.96 -15.76
C HIS A 66 9.44 8.94 -14.73
N CYS A 67 8.54 8.30 -13.99
CA CYS A 67 8.90 7.28 -13.01
C CYS A 67 9.55 6.06 -13.70
N MET A 68 10.61 5.53 -13.10
CA MET A 68 11.18 4.23 -13.46
C MET A 68 10.53 3.13 -12.62
N LEU A 69 10.25 2.01 -13.24
CA LEU A 69 9.58 0.89 -12.60
C LEU A 69 10.55 -0.25 -12.33
N ASN A 70 10.31 -0.97 -11.26
CA ASN A 70 10.98 -2.22 -10.94
C ASN A 70 9.92 -3.29 -10.74
N SER A 71 10.02 -4.39 -11.44
CA SER A 71 9.12 -5.53 -11.40
C SER A 71 9.66 -6.57 -10.44
N LEU A 72 8.93 -6.87 -9.36
CA LEU A 72 9.26 -7.98 -8.45
C LEU A 72 8.12 -8.99 -8.49
N ARG A 73 8.37 -10.13 -9.14
CA ARG A 73 7.38 -11.17 -9.30
C ARG A 73 7.45 -12.15 -8.10
N ILE A 74 6.40 -12.12 -7.29
CA ILE A 74 6.20 -13.04 -6.16
C ILE A 74 4.90 -13.84 -6.27
N LEU A 75 3.97 -13.37 -7.10
CA LEU A 75 2.70 -14.02 -7.39
C LEU A 75 2.81 -14.84 -8.67
N ASP A 76 2.04 -15.93 -8.74
CA ASP A 76 1.83 -16.68 -9.96
C ASP A 76 0.84 -15.96 -10.90
N LYS A 77 0.54 -16.59 -12.04
CA LYS A 77 -0.41 -16.05 -13.04
C LYS A 77 -1.83 -15.88 -12.51
N ASP A 78 -2.22 -16.66 -11.50
CA ASP A 78 -3.56 -16.67 -10.91
C ASP A 78 -3.64 -15.71 -9.70
N GLY A 79 -2.54 -14.98 -9.40
CA GLY A 79 -2.45 -14.01 -8.32
C GLY A 79 -2.17 -14.63 -6.95
N ASN A 80 -1.82 -15.92 -6.89
CA ASN A 80 -1.47 -16.58 -5.65
C ASN A 80 0.02 -16.40 -5.33
N GLY A 81 0.34 -16.26 -4.06
CA GLY A 81 1.71 -16.13 -3.59
C GLY A 81 1.88 -16.55 -2.15
N ARG A 82 3.13 -16.71 -1.75
CA ARG A 82 3.49 -17.03 -0.38
C ARG A 82 4.00 -15.78 0.32
N ILE A 83 3.57 -15.59 1.57
CA ILE A 83 3.93 -14.42 2.37
C ILE A 83 5.45 -14.33 2.63
N GLU A 84 6.14 -15.48 2.65
CA GLU A 84 7.59 -15.58 2.82
C GLU A 84 8.38 -14.87 1.72
N LYS A 85 7.78 -14.70 0.53
CA LYS A 85 8.39 -14.01 -0.61
C LYS A 85 8.38 -12.48 -0.46
N ILE A 86 7.62 -11.93 0.49
CA ILE A 86 7.53 -10.47 0.70
C ILE A 86 8.83 -9.93 1.30
N GLU A 87 9.42 -10.64 2.27
CA GLU A 87 10.65 -10.16 2.91
C GLU A 87 11.81 -10.01 1.92
N PRO A 88 12.19 -11.02 1.11
CA PRO A 88 13.24 -10.86 0.11
C PRO A 88 12.92 -9.78 -0.94
N ALA A 89 11.65 -9.56 -1.27
CA ALA A 89 11.26 -8.48 -2.17
C ALA A 89 11.51 -7.10 -1.54
N PHE A 90 11.16 -6.91 -0.27
CA PHE A 90 11.44 -5.66 0.46
C PHE A 90 12.94 -5.46 0.66
N GLU A 91 13.68 -6.52 0.99
CA GLU A 91 15.14 -6.46 1.13
C GLU A 91 15.79 -6.03 -0.19
N TRP A 92 15.36 -6.60 -1.31
CA TRP A 92 15.85 -6.20 -2.62
C TRP A 92 15.57 -4.71 -2.90
N CYS A 93 14.35 -4.24 -2.62
CA CYS A 93 14.00 -2.83 -2.76
C CYS A 93 14.91 -1.93 -1.92
N TYR A 94 15.12 -2.29 -0.65
CA TYR A 94 15.99 -1.55 0.25
C TYR A 94 17.44 -1.50 -0.24
N GLN A 95 18.00 -2.62 -0.68
CA GLN A 95 19.37 -2.71 -1.19
C GLN A 95 19.57 -1.89 -2.47
N ASN A 96 18.55 -1.81 -3.32
CA ASN A 96 18.58 -1.07 -4.58
C ASN A 96 18.08 0.38 -4.46
N ASN A 97 17.90 0.89 -3.24
CA ASN A 97 17.43 2.25 -2.94
C ASN A 97 16.06 2.60 -3.56
N ILE A 98 15.19 1.61 -3.70
CA ILE A 98 13.81 1.84 -4.08
C ILE A 98 13.05 2.32 -2.86
N THR A 99 12.36 3.45 -2.99
CA THR A 99 11.68 4.09 -1.86
C THR A 99 10.21 3.71 -1.78
N ILE A 100 9.52 3.57 -2.92
CA ILE A 100 8.08 3.38 -2.99
C ILE A 100 7.79 1.98 -3.49
N VAL A 101 6.92 1.28 -2.78
CA VAL A 101 6.48 -0.07 -3.11
C VAL A 101 4.96 -0.10 -3.27
N ASN A 102 4.49 -0.61 -4.39
CA ASN A 102 3.08 -0.95 -4.63
C ASN A 102 2.83 -2.40 -4.27
N LEU A 103 1.84 -2.64 -3.42
CA LEU A 103 1.27 -3.95 -3.11
C LEU A 103 -0.22 -3.95 -3.47
N SER A 104 -0.54 -4.50 -4.63
CA SER A 104 -1.93 -4.64 -5.08
C SER A 104 -2.56 -5.96 -4.64
N PHE A 105 -2.06 -6.53 -3.56
CA PHE A 105 -2.50 -7.78 -2.94
C PHE A 105 -2.38 -7.71 -1.42
N GLY A 106 -2.98 -8.67 -0.74
CA GLY A 106 -2.90 -8.81 0.71
C GLY A 106 -3.56 -10.09 1.20
N THR A 107 -3.56 -10.27 2.51
CA THR A 107 -4.23 -11.40 3.17
C THR A 107 -5.23 -10.90 4.20
N THR A 108 -6.34 -11.63 4.34
CA THR A 108 -7.32 -11.44 5.42
C THR A 108 -7.07 -12.41 6.59
N ASN A 109 -6.04 -13.25 6.48
CA ASN A 109 -5.67 -14.19 7.53
C ASN A 109 -5.01 -13.46 8.71
N PHE A 110 -5.71 -13.36 9.83
CA PHE A 110 -5.20 -12.70 11.03
C PHE A 110 -3.94 -13.36 11.60
N ASN A 111 -3.73 -14.65 11.37
CA ASN A 111 -2.52 -15.34 11.86
C ASN A 111 -1.23 -14.79 11.23
N GLU A 112 -1.33 -14.11 10.09
CA GLU A 112 -0.19 -13.47 9.41
C GLU A 112 0.05 -12.02 9.88
N TYR A 113 -0.84 -11.47 10.70
CA TYR A 113 -0.79 -10.08 11.16
C TYR A 113 0.54 -9.72 11.81
N GLU A 114 0.96 -10.47 12.82
CA GLU A 114 2.16 -10.14 13.59
C GLU A 114 3.43 -10.24 12.73
N LYS A 115 3.51 -11.27 11.91
CA LYS A 115 4.62 -11.47 10.97
C LYS A 115 4.73 -10.31 10.00
N LEU A 116 3.60 -9.93 9.36
CA LEU A 116 3.55 -8.81 8.42
C LEU A 116 3.83 -7.48 9.09
N ARG A 117 3.28 -7.25 10.29
CA ARG A 117 3.53 -6.03 11.06
C ARG A 117 5.02 -5.84 11.35
N ASN A 118 5.68 -6.90 11.83
CA ASN A 118 7.11 -6.84 12.16
C ASN A 118 7.95 -6.61 10.90
N LEU A 119 7.61 -7.28 9.81
CA LEU A 119 8.27 -7.12 8.52
C LEU A 119 8.11 -5.70 7.97
N VAL A 120 6.89 -5.18 7.91
CA VAL A 120 6.59 -3.81 7.47
C VAL A 120 7.35 -2.79 8.31
N ASN A 121 7.29 -2.91 9.65
CA ASN A 121 7.97 -1.98 10.53
C ASN A 121 9.48 -1.96 10.31
N LYS A 122 10.10 -3.14 10.09
CA LYS A 122 11.52 -3.25 9.78
C LYS A 122 11.90 -2.38 8.57
N TYR A 123 11.15 -2.48 7.47
CA TYR A 123 11.52 -1.80 6.23
C TYR A 123 11.03 -0.35 6.15
N VAL A 124 9.88 -0.03 6.74
CA VAL A 124 9.41 1.36 6.82
C VAL A 124 10.32 2.20 7.71
N ASN A 125 10.81 1.66 8.83
CA ASN A 125 11.81 2.34 9.67
C ASN A 125 13.14 2.57 8.94
N ASN A 126 13.41 1.81 7.89
CA ASN A 126 14.56 1.98 7.01
C ASN A 126 14.26 2.85 5.76
N GLY A 127 13.09 3.48 5.71
CA GLY A 127 12.73 4.47 4.68
C GLY A 127 11.89 3.94 3.53
N LEU A 128 11.42 2.68 3.59
CA LEU A 128 10.50 2.15 2.57
C LEU A 128 9.10 2.74 2.79
N ILE A 129 8.46 3.20 1.73
CA ILE A 129 7.08 3.68 1.71
C ILE A 129 6.24 2.60 1.03
N ILE A 130 5.31 2.02 1.77
CA ILE A 130 4.47 0.93 1.28
C ILE A 130 3.06 1.47 1.07
N VAL A 131 2.56 1.32 -0.15
CA VAL A 131 1.18 1.61 -0.53
C VAL A 131 0.51 0.28 -0.86
N ALA A 132 -0.56 -0.04 -0.18
CA ALA A 132 -1.21 -1.34 -0.33
C ALA A 132 -2.73 -1.22 -0.53
N ALA A 133 -3.25 -2.04 -1.41
CA ALA A 133 -4.69 -2.17 -1.66
C ALA A 133 -5.36 -3.00 -0.55
N THR A 134 -6.58 -2.60 -0.17
CA THR A 134 -7.46 -3.39 0.68
C THR A 134 -8.17 -4.49 -0.13
N ALA A 135 -8.71 -5.50 0.54
CA ALA A 135 -9.51 -6.52 -0.14
C ALA A 135 -10.81 -5.93 -0.72
N ASN A 136 -11.22 -6.41 -1.89
CA ASN A 136 -12.49 -6.03 -2.51
C ASN A 136 -13.72 -6.51 -1.72
N SER A 137 -13.52 -7.46 -0.81
CA SER A 137 -14.57 -8.01 0.06
C SER A 137 -14.90 -7.13 1.27
N GLY A 138 -14.19 -6.01 1.47
CA GLY A 138 -14.38 -5.12 2.62
C GLY A 138 -13.82 -5.66 3.95
N PHE A 139 -13.11 -6.79 3.96
CA PHE A 139 -12.47 -7.30 5.16
C PHE A 139 -11.15 -6.56 5.45
N VAL A 140 -10.80 -6.48 6.73
CA VAL A 140 -9.49 -6.02 7.17
C VAL A 140 -8.40 -6.81 6.45
N THR A 141 -7.48 -6.13 5.80
CA THR A 141 -6.49 -6.73 4.90
C THR A 141 -5.08 -6.33 5.31
N TYR A 142 -4.22 -7.30 5.47
CA TYR A 142 -2.81 -7.05 5.76
C TYR A 142 -1.97 -7.21 4.48
N PRO A 143 -1.00 -6.29 4.21
CA PRO A 143 -0.53 -5.24 5.11
C PRO A 143 -1.29 -3.91 5.02
N ALA A 144 -2.31 -3.74 4.17
CA ALA A 144 -2.97 -2.44 3.94
C ALA A 144 -3.47 -1.77 5.23
N SER A 145 -3.99 -2.56 6.19
CA SER A 145 -4.52 -2.06 7.46
C SER A 145 -3.46 -1.75 8.53
N LEU A 146 -2.18 -1.97 8.24
CA LEU A 146 -1.10 -1.70 9.20
C LEU A 146 -0.83 -0.20 9.31
N THR A 147 -0.52 0.28 10.51
CA THR A 147 -0.32 1.70 10.81
C THR A 147 0.75 2.36 9.94
N ASN A 148 1.81 1.66 9.61
CA ASN A 148 2.93 2.18 8.83
C ASN A 148 2.81 1.90 7.32
N VAL A 149 1.63 1.49 6.85
CA VAL A 149 1.31 1.29 5.43
C VAL A 149 0.26 2.33 5.02
N ILE A 150 0.34 2.81 3.80
CA ILE A 150 -0.70 3.66 3.22
C ILE A 150 -1.73 2.74 2.59
N GLY A 151 -2.84 2.55 3.29
CA GLY A 151 -3.93 1.66 2.89
C GLY A 151 -4.90 2.37 1.94
N ILE A 152 -5.16 1.75 0.79
CA ILE A 152 -5.95 2.35 -0.29
C ILE A 152 -7.15 1.48 -0.66
N ALA A 153 -8.29 2.14 -0.84
CA ALA A 153 -9.50 1.55 -1.41
C ALA A 153 -10.02 2.38 -2.59
N THR A 154 -10.93 1.79 -3.36
CA THR A 154 -11.63 2.51 -4.42
C THR A 154 -12.75 3.40 -3.88
N THR A 155 -13.02 4.50 -4.58
CA THR A 155 -14.19 5.35 -4.32
C THR A 155 -15.52 4.67 -4.66
N ASP A 156 -15.50 3.59 -5.42
CA ASP A 156 -16.71 3.00 -5.96
C ASP A 156 -17.51 2.26 -4.86
N SER A 157 -18.74 2.73 -4.66
CA SER A 157 -19.65 2.17 -3.65
C SER A 157 -20.05 0.72 -3.93
N ARG A 158 -19.86 0.22 -5.16
CA ARG A 158 -20.14 -1.19 -5.51
C ARG A 158 -19.20 -2.16 -4.77
N LEU A 159 -18.00 -1.70 -4.37
CA LEU A 159 -17.07 -2.46 -3.53
C LEU A 159 -17.11 -2.02 -2.06
N ASN A 160 -17.83 -0.96 -1.73
CA ASN A 160 -17.90 -0.41 -0.37
C ASN A 160 -19.13 -0.94 0.37
N TYR A 161 -19.22 -2.25 0.55
CA TYR A 161 -20.36 -2.88 1.25
C TYR A 161 -20.44 -2.54 2.75
N PHE A 162 -19.34 -2.05 3.35
CA PHE A 162 -19.22 -1.84 4.80
C PHE A 162 -18.64 -0.47 5.12
N LYS A 163 -19.44 0.58 4.99
CA LYS A 163 -18.99 1.95 5.31
C LYS A 163 -18.43 2.08 6.73
N ASP A 164 -18.98 1.34 7.69
CA ASP A 164 -18.66 1.51 9.11
C ASP A 164 -17.38 0.76 9.54
N TYR A 165 -17.05 -0.37 8.90
CA TYR A 165 -15.86 -1.16 9.22
C TYR A 165 -14.65 -0.86 8.33
N MET A 166 -14.86 -0.25 7.17
CA MET A 166 -13.82 0.00 6.17
C MET A 166 -12.85 1.12 6.55
N GLN A 167 -13.19 1.94 7.53
CA GLN A 167 -12.33 3.06 7.94
C GLN A 167 -11.09 2.59 8.72
N MET A 168 -11.11 1.39 9.28
CA MET A 168 -9.96 0.84 9.99
C MET A 168 -8.86 0.41 9.01
N GLY A 169 -7.83 1.22 8.87
CA GLY A 169 -6.66 0.93 8.06
C GLY A 169 -6.71 1.45 6.63
N ILE A 170 -7.76 2.20 6.23
CA ILE A 170 -7.81 2.86 4.94
C ILE A 170 -7.46 4.34 5.12
N ASP A 171 -6.42 4.78 4.42
CA ASP A 171 -5.96 6.15 4.48
C ASP A 171 -6.56 7.02 3.36
N SER A 172 -6.98 6.42 2.25
CA SER A 172 -7.58 7.16 1.14
C SER A 172 -8.49 6.30 0.26
N PHE A 173 -9.53 6.94 -0.27
CA PHE A 173 -10.42 6.41 -1.29
C PHE A 173 -10.17 7.14 -2.61
N VAL A 174 -9.66 6.43 -3.60
CA VAL A 174 -9.30 7.00 -4.90
C VAL A 174 -9.87 6.16 -6.05
N PRO A 175 -9.95 6.70 -7.27
CA PRO A 175 -10.43 5.93 -8.41
C PRO A 175 -9.61 4.66 -8.66
N SER A 176 -10.28 3.62 -9.14
CA SER A 176 -9.66 2.37 -9.59
C SER A 176 -9.90 2.06 -11.06
N GLU A 177 -10.87 2.71 -11.68
CA GLU A 177 -11.11 2.59 -13.12
C GLU A 177 -10.27 3.64 -13.86
N HIS A 178 -9.29 3.17 -14.62
CA HIS A 178 -8.34 4.01 -15.34
C HIS A 178 -8.32 3.61 -16.82
N ILE A 179 -8.39 4.60 -17.71
CA ILE A 179 -8.12 4.36 -19.13
C ILE A 179 -6.60 4.24 -19.29
N VAL A 180 -6.13 3.10 -19.72
CA VAL A 180 -4.72 2.82 -20.04
C VAL A 180 -4.60 2.36 -21.49
N LYS A 181 -3.41 2.50 -22.09
CA LYS A 181 -3.13 2.01 -23.43
C LYS A 181 -2.36 0.70 -23.38
N ILE A 182 -2.86 -0.29 -24.08
CA ILE A 182 -2.22 -1.58 -24.27
C ILE A 182 -2.07 -1.79 -25.77
N CYS A 183 -0.83 -1.76 -26.30
CA CYS A 183 -0.57 -1.90 -27.74
C CYS A 183 -1.48 -0.99 -28.59
N ASP A 184 -1.55 0.29 -28.25
CA ASP A 184 -2.37 1.33 -28.91
C ASP A 184 -3.90 1.18 -28.75
N ILE A 185 -4.39 0.18 -28.03
CA ILE A 185 -5.80 0.02 -27.69
C ILE A 185 -6.05 0.65 -26.32
N GLU A 186 -6.99 1.57 -26.25
CA GLU A 186 -7.47 2.10 -24.98
C GLU A 186 -8.34 1.06 -24.28
N THR A 187 -8.01 0.79 -23.03
CA THR A 187 -8.70 -0.17 -22.17
C THR A 187 -8.97 0.47 -20.83
N ILE A 188 -10.14 0.20 -20.25
CA ILE A 188 -10.46 0.63 -18.88
C ILE A 188 -10.14 -0.52 -17.94
N THR A 189 -9.38 -0.23 -16.87
CA THR A 189 -9.15 -1.22 -15.82
C THR A 189 -10.46 -1.58 -15.12
N SER A 190 -10.58 -2.83 -14.69
CA SER A 190 -11.77 -3.28 -13.97
C SER A 190 -11.88 -2.61 -12.60
N LEU A 191 -13.08 -2.59 -12.05
CA LEU A 191 -13.30 -2.12 -10.69
C LEU A 191 -12.62 -3.04 -9.67
N SER A 192 -11.56 -2.55 -9.04
CA SER A 192 -10.80 -3.28 -8.01
C SER A 192 -9.94 -2.33 -7.18
N ASN A 193 -9.88 -2.53 -5.87
CA ASN A 193 -8.98 -1.80 -4.99
C ASN A 193 -7.51 -1.93 -5.43
N SER A 194 -7.15 -3.03 -6.08
CA SER A 194 -5.81 -3.29 -6.62
C SER A 194 -5.33 -2.21 -7.60
N TYR A 195 -6.24 -1.55 -8.31
CA TYR A 195 -5.88 -0.49 -9.26
C TYR A 195 -5.91 0.92 -8.66
N ALA A 196 -6.45 1.07 -7.46
CA ALA A 196 -6.37 2.31 -6.69
C ALA A 196 -4.97 2.53 -6.07
N ALA A 197 -4.30 1.46 -5.62
CA ALA A 197 -2.99 1.56 -4.99
C ALA A 197 -1.89 2.09 -5.94
N PRO A 198 -1.70 1.62 -7.18
CA PRO A 198 -0.69 2.16 -8.10
C PRO A 198 -0.96 3.62 -8.50
N TYR A 199 -2.22 4.04 -8.56
CA TYR A 199 -2.56 5.46 -8.73
C TYR A 199 -2.00 6.29 -7.57
N MET A 200 -2.23 5.88 -6.33
CA MET A 200 -1.68 6.57 -5.15
C MET A 200 -0.15 6.52 -5.12
N CYS A 201 0.50 5.42 -5.53
CA CYS A 201 1.96 5.37 -5.67
C CYS A 201 2.49 6.47 -6.58
N ALA A 202 1.84 6.69 -7.73
CA ALA A 202 2.22 7.73 -8.67
C ALA A 202 2.08 9.14 -8.06
N LEU A 203 1.00 9.40 -7.32
CA LEU A 203 0.78 10.68 -6.64
C LEU A 203 1.81 10.93 -5.55
N ILE A 204 2.13 9.91 -4.74
CA ILE A 204 3.16 9.99 -3.68
C ILE A 204 4.54 10.26 -4.30
N ALA A 205 4.89 9.59 -5.39
CA ALA A 205 6.15 9.82 -6.09
C ALA A 205 6.25 11.27 -6.61
N ASN A 206 5.17 11.81 -7.18
CA ASN A 206 5.11 13.21 -7.60
C ASN A 206 5.26 14.16 -6.40
N LYS A 207 4.64 13.84 -5.27
CA LYS A 207 4.73 14.66 -4.05
C LYS A 207 6.15 14.68 -3.50
N LEU A 208 6.81 13.52 -3.43
CA LEU A 208 8.20 13.39 -2.95
C LEU A 208 9.22 14.05 -3.87
N ASN A 209 8.96 14.13 -5.18
CA ASN A 209 9.81 14.88 -6.10
C ASN A 209 9.85 16.37 -5.75
N ASN A 210 8.79 16.91 -5.15
CA ASN A 210 8.67 18.31 -4.77
C ASN A 210 9.09 18.55 -3.31
N ASP A 211 8.95 17.56 -2.43
CA ASP A 211 9.31 17.66 -1.01
C ASP A 211 9.85 16.31 -0.48
N LYS A 212 11.15 16.24 -0.33
CA LYS A 212 11.86 15.04 0.16
C LYS A 212 11.86 14.88 1.69
N THR A 213 11.27 15.82 2.41
CA THR A 213 11.25 15.82 3.90
C THR A 213 10.02 15.15 4.47
N LEU A 214 9.18 14.56 3.60
CA LEU A 214 7.93 13.93 4.01
C LEU A 214 8.18 12.58 4.67
N ASP A 215 7.70 12.44 5.88
CA ASP A 215 7.63 11.17 6.62
C ASP A 215 6.30 10.44 6.33
N ILE A 216 6.16 9.24 6.88
CA ILE A 216 4.96 8.42 6.67
C ILE A 216 3.67 9.11 7.16
N VAL A 217 3.74 9.89 8.24
CA VAL A 217 2.58 10.61 8.80
C VAL A 217 2.09 11.70 7.83
N LYS A 218 3.03 12.49 7.31
CA LYS A 218 2.73 13.52 6.31
C LYS A 218 2.22 12.93 5.00
N LEU A 219 2.78 11.78 4.58
CA LEU A 219 2.33 11.06 3.38
C LEU A 219 0.93 10.49 3.55
N LYS A 220 0.58 9.95 4.72
CA LYS A 220 -0.80 9.52 5.03
C LYS A 220 -1.78 10.70 5.02
N ARG A 221 -1.38 11.84 5.58
CA ARG A 221 -2.19 13.07 5.51
C ARG A 221 -2.40 13.48 4.05
N TYR A 222 -1.33 13.51 3.25
CA TYR A 222 -1.44 13.79 1.84
C TYR A 222 -2.35 12.79 1.11
N ALA A 223 -2.22 11.49 1.37
CA ALA A 223 -3.11 10.48 0.79
C ALA A 223 -4.58 10.74 1.16
N LYS A 224 -4.85 11.12 2.42
CA LYS A 224 -6.20 11.49 2.87
C LYS A 224 -6.74 12.71 2.13
N GLU A 225 -5.90 13.73 1.88
CA GLU A 225 -6.26 14.92 1.10
C GLU A 225 -6.60 14.60 -0.37
N GLN A 226 -6.07 13.48 -0.90
CA GLN A 226 -6.39 13.01 -2.24
C GLN A 226 -7.66 12.14 -2.30
N SER A 227 -8.29 11.88 -1.16
CA SER A 227 -9.52 11.09 -1.11
C SER A 227 -10.65 11.81 -1.84
N HIS A 228 -11.33 11.10 -2.73
CA HIS A 228 -12.50 11.61 -3.45
C HIS A 228 -13.81 11.41 -2.66
N ILE A 229 -13.74 10.75 -1.53
CA ILE A 229 -14.84 10.63 -0.58
C ILE A 229 -14.45 11.43 0.64
N GLU A 230 -15.35 12.30 1.09
CA GLU A 230 -15.21 12.91 2.40
C GLU A 230 -15.27 11.81 3.44
N MET A 231 -14.13 11.53 4.05
CA MET A 231 -14.04 10.55 5.14
C MET A 231 -14.59 11.22 6.40
N THR A 232 -15.90 11.37 6.46
CA THR A 232 -16.57 11.64 7.72
C THR A 232 -16.44 10.39 8.56
N VAL A 233 -15.51 10.42 9.50
CA VAL A 233 -15.52 9.47 10.60
C VAL A 233 -16.75 9.82 11.41
N GLU A 234 -17.87 9.14 11.17
CA GLU A 234 -18.88 9.06 12.21
C GLU A 234 -18.17 8.40 13.38
N ARG A 235 -17.91 9.17 14.44
CA ARG A 235 -17.42 8.61 15.68
C ARG A 235 -18.44 7.56 16.10
N TYR A 236 -18.10 6.29 15.92
CA TYR A 236 -18.77 5.27 16.67
C TYR A 236 -18.31 5.47 18.10
N GLU A 237 -19.13 6.16 18.87
CA GLU A 237 -18.98 6.27 20.32
C GLU A 237 -19.72 5.06 20.90
N PRO A 238 -19.03 3.95 21.19
CA PRO A 238 -19.64 2.93 22.00
C PRO A 238 -19.92 3.55 23.35
N ASP A 239 -21.14 3.42 23.86
CA ASP A 239 -21.63 4.01 25.13
C ASP A 239 -20.77 3.69 26.37
N TRP A 240 -19.70 2.93 26.20
CA TRP A 240 -18.89 2.35 27.26
C TRP A 240 -17.37 2.61 27.14
N ILE A 241 -16.85 3.20 26.06
CA ILE A 241 -15.41 3.48 25.89
C ILE A 241 -15.19 4.95 25.58
N TYR A 242 -14.83 5.72 26.60
CA TYR A 242 -14.59 7.15 26.48
C TYR A 242 -13.12 7.55 26.63
N ARG A 243 -12.31 6.71 27.28
CA ARG A 243 -10.92 7.02 27.61
C ARG A 243 -10.00 5.86 27.32
N ALA A 244 -8.91 6.14 26.62
CA ALA A 244 -7.89 5.15 26.31
C ALA A 244 -6.52 5.61 26.79
N TYR A 245 -5.77 4.66 27.32
CA TYR A 245 -4.33 4.80 27.52
C TYR A 245 -3.61 4.09 26.40
N ILE A 246 -2.65 4.78 25.76
CA ILE A 246 -1.86 4.23 24.68
C ILE A 246 -0.42 4.05 25.14
N SER A 247 0.03 2.80 25.14
CA SER A 247 1.41 2.42 25.35
C SER A 247 2.06 2.19 23.98
N GLY A 248 3.13 2.91 23.69
CA GLY A 248 3.91 2.73 22.46
C GLY A 248 3.84 3.90 21.47
N ARG A 249 4.84 3.96 20.61
CA ARG A 249 4.95 5.00 19.59
C ARG A 249 4.19 4.57 18.32
N GLY A 250 3.36 5.44 17.77
CA GLY A 250 2.72 5.25 16.46
C GLY A 250 1.24 4.90 16.47
N THR A 251 0.66 4.56 17.62
CA THR A 251 -0.77 4.24 17.76
C THR A 251 -1.67 5.45 18.03
N MET A 252 -1.11 6.54 18.54
CA MET A 252 -1.89 7.71 18.97
C MET A 252 -2.73 8.35 17.89
N SER A 253 -2.20 8.47 16.68
CA SER A 253 -2.90 9.19 15.59
C SER A 253 -4.19 8.52 15.13
N ARG A 254 -4.38 7.24 15.42
CA ARG A 254 -5.62 6.50 15.10
C ARG A 254 -6.56 6.38 16.29
N ALA A 255 -6.02 6.28 17.49
CA ALA A 255 -6.84 6.15 18.69
C ALA A 255 -7.70 7.39 18.94
N GLU A 256 -7.21 8.59 18.62
CA GLU A 256 -7.96 9.84 18.74
C GLU A 256 -9.29 9.86 17.95
N TYR A 257 -9.46 8.97 16.94
CA TYR A 257 -10.71 8.84 16.21
C TYR A 257 -11.76 8.01 16.92
N TYR A 258 -11.37 7.17 17.87
CA TYR A 258 -12.26 6.20 18.53
C TYR A 258 -12.54 6.50 19.99
N PHE A 259 -11.76 7.38 20.62
CA PHE A 259 -11.86 7.66 22.03
C PHE A 259 -11.99 9.16 22.28
N GLU A 260 -12.81 9.52 23.24
CA GLU A 260 -13.01 10.91 23.67
C GLU A 260 -11.71 11.49 24.24
N THR A 261 -10.98 10.70 25.01
CA THR A 261 -9.71 11.09 25.60
C THR A 261 -8.67 10.00 25.39
N VAL A 262 -7.52 10.39 24.85
CA VAL A 262 -6.37 9.52 24.64
C VAL A 262 -5.19 10.09 25.41
N THR A 263 -4.53 9.29 26.24
CA THR A 263 -3.32 9.68 26.96
C THR A 263 -2.21 8.64 26.75
N GLY A 264 -0.98 9.10 26.60
CA GLY A 264 0.22 8.27 26.53
C GLY A 264 1.12 8.41 27.78
N VAL A 265 0.66 9.19 28.78
CA VAL A 265 1.45 9.46 29.99
C VAL A 265 0.77 8.77 31.18
N TYR A 266 1.46 7.79 31.75
CA TYR A 266 0.91 6.96 32.83
C TYR A 266 0.49 7.78 34.07
N ASP A 267 1.24 8.84 34.40
CA ASP A 267 0.99 9.69 35.56
C ASP A 267 -0.24 10.61 35.41
N GLU A 268 -0.77 10.75 34.19
CA GLU A 268 -1.99 11.53 33.91
C GLU A 268 -3.27 10.71 34.10
N ILE A 269 -3.13 9.42 34.38
CA ILE A 269 -4.26 8.52 34.60
C ILE A 269 -4.90 8.81 35.97
N GLN A 270 -5.57 9.93 36.06
CA GLN A 270 -6.45 10.23 37.21
C GLN A 270 -7.89 9.93 36.81
N GLY A 271 -8.32 8.70 36.99
CA GLY A 271 -9.70 8.31 36.73
C GLY A 271 -9.86 6.94 36.08
N LYS A 272 -11.07 6.59 35.70
CA LYS A 272 -11.34 5.32 35.06
C LYS A 272 -10.76 5.32 33.65
N ILE A 273 -9.94 4.32 33.35
CA ILE A 273 -9.52 3.98 32.00
C ILE A 273 -10.39 2.82 31.54
N ASP A 274 -11.06 3.03 30.44
CA ASP A 274 -11.95 2.02 29.89
C ASP A 274 -11.16 1.02 29.01
N THR A 275 -10.08 1.51 28.35
CA THR A 275 -9.33 0.69 27.42
C THR A 275 -7.83 1.02 27.45
N VAL A 276 -7.01 -0.02 27.39
CA VAL A 276 -5.56 0.07 27.18
C VAL A 276 -5.23 -0.46 25.78
N ILE A 277 -4.55 0.37 24.98
CA ILE A 277 -4.05 0.00 23.67
C ILE A 277 -2.52 -0.07 23.76
N ALA A 278 -1.97 -1.25 23.50
CA ALA A 278 -0.53 -1.52 23.54
C ALA A 278 0.07 -1.71 22.14
#